data_782d5b625e4ab68697a60e60aa7b9780
#
_entry.id   782d5b625e4ab68697a60e60aa7b9780
#
_cell.length_a   1.000
_cell.length_b   1.000
_cell.length_c   1.000
_cell.angle_alpha   90.00
_cell.angle_beta   90.00
_cell.angle_gamma   90.00
#
_symmetry.space_group_name_H-M   'P 1'
#
loop_
_entity.id
_entity.type
_entity.pdbx_description
1 polymer ?
#
loop_
_entity_poly.entity_id
_entity_poly.type
_entity_poly.pdbx_seq_one_letter_code
_entity_poly.pdbx_strand_id
1 'polypeptide(L)'
;MGKNLFLIATAAFLLNSFSVSAQSTDFSNKIRINVWAEMDACPELAEAQNTSTGQFDYTINRIKQTSVFLLNGMTNGWRFCYTPSDKLRNVKEEFAMEEILPFKEDNNTIVYQKPWIQDNLVHSWVEFERTPRMKRNYTMWNTIKHKKIQGRGYAPVKNGFEGITNAAKDALKNAIRKHYQAIIKNKPKEIRGSVLIRNEPRLGIDAGQYMVELDFFLETDRIILYKEF
;
A
#
# COMPACT_ATOMS: atom_id res chain seq x y z
N MET A 1 8.24 -72.41 36.77
CA MET A 1 9.09 -71.20 36.83
C MET A 1 9.16 -70.62 35.44
N GLY A 2 8.31 -69.69 35.12
CA GLY A 2 8.26 -68.99 33.80
C GLY A 2 8.47 -67.52 34.02
N LYS A 3 9.54 -66.95 33.45
CA LYS A 3 9.82 -65.51 33.50
C LYS A 3 9.16 -64.85 32.29
N ASN A 4 8.16 -64.04 32.53
CA ASN A 4 7.54 -63.15 31.51
C ASN A 4 8.46 -61.97 31.25
N LEU A 5 8.95 -61.88 30.02
CA LEU A 5 9.73 -60.77 29.53
C LEU A 5 8.73 -59.77 28.91
N PHE A 6 8.51 -58.61 29.57
CA PHE A 6 7.73 -57.48 29.03
C PHE A 6 8.60 -56.70 28.07
N LEU A 7 8.22 -56.74 26.79
CA LEU A 7 8.85 -55.92 25.74
C LEU A 7 8.13 -54.57 25.68
N ILE A 8 8.76 -53.53 26.18
CA ILE A 8 8.27 -52.14 26.07
C ILE A 8 8.71 -51.62 24.71
N ALA A 9 7.75 -51.52 23.78
CA ALA A 9 7.95 -50.85 22.51
C ALA A 9 7.81 -49.30 22.69
N THR A 10 8.93 -48.61 22.74
CA THR A 10 8.97 -47.13 22.72
C THR A 10 8.74 -46.65 21.30
N ALA A 11 7.52 -46.19 20.99
CA ALA A 11 7.21 -45.51 19.77
C ALA A 11 7.83 -44.09 19.80
N ALA A 12 8.94 -43.91 19.09
CA ALA A 12 9.53 -42.59 18.86
C ALA A 12 8.65 -41.80 17.85
N PHE A 13 7.85 -40.88 18.36
CA PHE A 13 7.09 -39.94 17.55
C PHE A 13 8.06 -38.87 17.02
N LEU A 14 8.51 -39.05 15.77
CA LEU A 14 9.28 -38.01 15.05
C LEU A 14 8.35 -36.87 14.74
N LEU A 15 8.34 -35.83 15.58
CA LEU A 15 7.77 -34.52 15.30
C LEU A 15 8.61 -33.85 14.20
N ASN A 16 8.20 -34.02 12.94
CA ASN A 16 8.67 -33.22 11.85
C ASN A 16 8.09 -31.80 12.05
N SER A 17 8.85 -30.93 12.71
CA SER A 17 8.61 -29.50 12.73
C SER A 17 8.84 -28.97 11.32
N PHE A 18 7.77 -28.81 10.55
CA PHE A 18 7.79 -27.99 9.34
C PHE A 18 8.06 -26.55 9.77
N SER A 19 9.32 -26.14 9.68
CA SER A 19 9.68 -24.74 9.75
C SER A 19 9.11 -24.05 8.52
N VAL A 20 7.91 -23.46 8.63
CA VAL A 20 7.42 -22.49 7.66
C VAL A 20 8.33 -21.28 7.79
N SER A 21 9.38 -21.27 6.98
CA SER A 21 10.19 -20.07 6.79
C SER A 21 9.30 -19.04 6.11
N ALA A 22 8.80 -18.08 6.86
CA ALA A 22 8.20 -16.89 6.30
C ALA A 22 9.34 -16.18 5.54
N GLN A 23 9.40 -16.38 4.23
CA GLN A 23 10.29 -15.62 3.36
C GLN A 23 9.86 -14.16 3.48
N SER A 24 10.63 -13.37 4.24
CA SER A 24 10.50 -11.93 4.23
C SER A 24 10.79 -11.49 2.78
N THR A 25 9.76 -11.03 2.09
CA THR A 25 9.93 -10.52 0.72
C THR A 25 10.87 -9.33 0.78
N ASP A 26 12.06 -9.48 0.24
CA ASP A 26 13.04 -8.39 0.17
C ASP A 26 12.65 -7.41 -0.94
N PHE A 27 11.95 -6.35 -0.56
CA PHE A 27 11.55 -5.28 -1.48
C PHE A 27 12.69 -4.37 -1.92
N SER A 28 13.92 -4.62 -1.47
CA SER A 28 15.07 -3.77 -1.84
C SER A 28 15.43 -3.91 -3.33
N ASN A 29 15.35 -5.11 -3.87
CA ASN A 29 15.73 -5.43 -5.24
C ASN A 29 14.55 -5.55 -6.18
N LYS A 30 13.57 -6.37 -5.83
CA LYS A 30 12.40 -6.69 -6.64
C LYS A 30 11.12 -6.39 -5.86
N ILE A 31 10.23 -5.65 -6.49
CA ILE A 31 8.88 -5.41 -5.97
C ILE A 31 8.00 -6.51 -6.55
N ARG A 32 7.21 -7.14 -5.69
CA ARG A 32 6.14 -8.06 -6.08
C ARG A 32 4.91 -7.70 -5.26
N ILE A 33 3.84 -7.35 -5.95
CA ILE A 33 2.57 -6.94 -5.33
C ILE A 33 1.42 -7.71 -5.96
N ASN A 34 0.40 -8.03 -5.17
CA ASN A 34 -0.87 -8.54 -5.66
C ASN A 34 -1.78 -7.35 -5.97
N VAL A 35 -2.19 -7.23 -7.23
CA VAL A 35 -3.15 -6.23 -7.69
C VAL A 35 -4.35 -6.94 -8.26
N TRP A 36 -5.54 -6.40 -8.04
CA TRP A 36 -6.77 -6.94 -8.57
C TRP A 36 -7.68 -5.82 -9.09
N ALA A 37 -8.65 -6.22 -9.90
CA ALA A 37 -9.73 -5.35 -10.34
C ALA A 37 -11.02 -6.14 -10.47
N GLU A 38 -12.14 -5.46 -10.41
CA GLU A 38 -13.45 -5.99 -10.67
C GLU A 38 -13.54 -6.47 -12.13
N MET A 39 -14.31 -7.54 -12.39
CA MET A 39 -14.53 -8.04 -13.75
C MET A 39 -15.32 -7.04 -14.57
N ASP A 40 -16.32 -6.41 -13.96
CA ASP A 40 -17.20 -5.45 -14.59
C ASP A 40 -17.06 -4.07 -13.95
N ALA A 41 -17.15 -3.03 -14.77
CA ALA A 41 -17.21 -1.66 -14.28
C ALA A 41 -18.50 -1.45 -13.46
N CYS A 42 -18.41 -0.63 -12.41
CA CYS A 42 -19.61 -0.14 -11.77
C CYS A 42 -20.50 0.55 -12.82
N PRO A 43 -21.82 0.30 -12.85
CA PRO A 43 -22.73 0.87 -13.86
C PRO A 43 -22.62 2.39 -14.03
N GLU A 44 -22.37 3.11 -12.93
CA GLU A 44 -22.18 4.56 -12.94
C GLU A 44 -20.88 4.99 -13.68
N LEU A 45 -19.90 4.09 -13.80
CA LEU A 45 -18.64 4.34 -14.52
C LEU A 45 -18.71 3.89 -15.98
N ALA A 46 -19.54 2.90 -16.29
CA ALA A 46 -19.68 2.34 -17.64
C ALA A 46 -20.20 3.39 -18.64
N GLU A 47 -21.04 4.31 -18.21
CA GLU A 47 -21.53 5.43 -19.02
C GLU A 47 -20.41 6.40 -19.43
N ALA A 48 -19.38 6.55 -18.60
CA ALA A 48 -18.24 7.43 -18.86
C ALA A 48 -17.13 6.76 -19.69
N GLN A 49 -17.14 5.43 -19.84
CA GLN A 49 -16.07 4.64 -20.46
C GLN A 49 -16.49 3.89 -21.73
N ASN A 50 -17.37 4.46 -22.53
CA ASN A 50 -17.91 3.87 -23.78
C ASN A 50 -16.88 3.56 -24.89
N THR A 51 -15.61 3.29 -24.55
CA THR A 51 -14.52 3.04 -25.50
C THR A 51 -13.85 1.67 -25.36
N SER A 52 -14.27 0.82 -24.42
CA SER A 52 -13.68 -0.52 -24.30
C SER A 52 -14.36 -1.49 -25.28
N THR A 53 -13.58 -2.03 -26.21
CA THR A 53 -14.05 -2.96 -27.26
C THR A 53 -13.91 -4.43 -26.85
N GLY A 54 -13.17 -4.75 -25.79
CA GLY A 54 -12.90 -6.11 -25.31
C GLY A 54 -13.53 -6.42 -23.95
N GLN A 55 -13.94 -7.67 -23.76
CA GLN A 55 -14.62 -8.15 -22.55
C GLN A 55 -13.83 -7.88 -21.25
N PHE A 56 -12.50 -7.80 -21.31
CA PHE A 56 -11.63 -7.60 -20.13
C PHE A 56 -10.84 -6.29 -20.18
N ASP A 57 -11.08 -5.41 -21.15
CA ASP A 57 -10.31 -4.17 -21.33
C ASP A 57 -10.37 -3.28 -20.09
N TYR A 58 -11.56 -3.16 -19.48
CA TYR A 58 -11.74 -2.43 -18.23
C TYR A 58 -10.84 -2.98 -17.13
N THR A 59 -10.93 -4.29 -16.87
CA THR A 59 -10.17 -4.97 -15.82
C THR A 59 -8.67 -4.85 -16.02
N ILE A 60 -8.19 -5.08 -17.25
CA ILE A 60 -6.77 -4.98 -17.63
C ILE A 60 -6.27 -3.56 -17.41
N ASN A 61 -7.01 -2.56 -17.87
CA ASN A 61 -6.64 -1.16 -17.69
C ASN A 61 -6.62 -0.76 -16.21
N ARG A 62 -7.57 -1.25 -15.42
CA ARG A 62 -7.64 -1.01 -13.99
C ARG A 62 -6.43 -1.60 -13.25
N ILE A 63 -6.07 -2.86 -13.54
CA ILE A 63 -4.88 -3.52 -12.98
C ILE A 63 -3.63 -2.72 -13.34
N LYS A 64 -3.48 -2.26 -14.59
CA LYS A 64 -2.33 -1.46 -15.02
C LYS A 64 -2.26 -0.12 -14.28
N GLN A 65 -3.36 0.64 -14.23
CA GLN A 65 -3.42 1.93 -13.53
C GLN A 65 -3.05 1.79 -12.05
N THR A 66 -3.66 0.82 -11.37
CA THR A 66 -3.40 0.55 -9.95
C THR A 66 -1.95 0.12 -9.72
N SER A 67 -1.40 -0.73 -10.59
CA SER A 67 0.00 -1.18 -10.51
C SER A 67 0.96 -0.01 -10.64
N VAL A 68 0.81 0.84 -11.65
CA VAL A 68 1.66 2.02 -11.89
C VAL A 68 1.61 2.97 -10.69
N PHE A 69 0.40 3.25 -10.18
CA PHE A 69 0.21 4.12 -9.02
C PHE A 69 0.94 3.59 -7.77
N LEU A 70 0.77 2.30 -7.45
CA LEU A 70 1.42 1.69 -6.28
C LEU A 70 2.94 1.58 -6.46
N LEU A 71 3.41 1.16 -7.64
CA LEU A 71 4.84 1.09 -7.96
C LEU A 71 5.49 2.47 -7.87
N ASN A 72 4.79 3.54 -8.29
CA ASN A 72 5.29 4.90 -8.11
C ASN A 72 5.46 5.25 -6.63
N GLY A 73 4.47 4.95 -5.80
CA GLY A 73 4.56 5.14 -4.34
C GLY A 73 5.68 4.32 -3.68
N MET A 74 6.05 3.15 -4.26
CA MET A 74 7.11 2.27 -3.75
C MET A 74 8.51 2.61 -4.27
N THR A 75 8.63 3.39 -5.36
CA THR A 75 9.92 3.70 -6.01
C THR A 75 10.32 5.15 -5.88
N ASN A 76 9.41 6.07 -6.21
CA ASN A 76 9.63 7.51 -6.19
C ASN A 76 9.06 8.17 -4.92
N GLY A 77 7.97 7.60 -4.38
CA GLY A 77 7.29 8.13 -3.22
C GLY A 77 6.35 9.30 -3.53
N TRP A 78 5.70 9.79 -2.49
CA TRP A 78 4.75 10.89 -2.56
C TRP A 78 5.13 12.00 -1.59
N ARG A 79 4.87 13.24 -1.99
CA ARG A 79 4.91 14.41 -1.13
C ARG A 79 3.53 14.69 -0.57
N PHE A 80 3.47 15.16 0.68
CA PHE A 80 2.20 15.53 1.29
C PHE A 80 2.24 16.90 1.94
N CYS A 81 1.06 17.50 2.04
CA CYS A 81 0.79 18.69 2.82
C CYS A 81 -0.48 18.43 3.65
N TYR A 82 -0.38 18.54 4.97
CA TYR A 82 -1.46 18.25 5.90
C TYR A 82 -1.76 19.45 6.80
N THR A 83 -2.98 19.95 6.74
CA THR A 83 -3.52 20.96 7.65
C THR A 83 -4.52 20.28 8.58
N PRO A 84 -4.21 20.09 9.88
CA PRO A 84 -5.13 19.52 10.83
C PRO A 84 -6.35 20.42 11.05
N SER A 85 -7.53 19.82 11.27
CA SER A 85 -8.72 20.60 11.65
C SER A 85 -8.52 21.27 13.01
N ASP A 86 -8.87 22.56 13.09
CA ASP A 86 -8.86 23.32 14.35
C ASP A 86 -10.18 24.08 14.51
N LYS A 87 -11.04 23.55 15.38
CA LYS A 87 -12.36 24.15 15.65
C LYS A 87 -12.26 25.54 16.29
N LEU A 88 -11.25 25.76 17.17
CA LEU A 88 -11.08 27.06 17.83
C LEU A 88 -10.68 28.17 16.85
N ARG A 89 -9.93 27.81 15.81
CA ARG A 89 -9.48 28.72 14.76
C ARG A 89 -10.31 28.67 13.48
N ASN A 90 -11.41 27.88 13.49
CA ASN A 90 -12.28 27.65 12.33
C ASN A 90 -11.53 27.16 11.10
N VAL A 91 -10.51 26.29 11.30
CA VAL A 91 -9.72 25.68 10.22
C VAL A 91 -10.29 24.32 9.89
N LYS A 92 -10.63 24.08 8.63
CA LYS A 92 -11.03 22.77 8.12
C LYS A 92 -9.80 21.89 7.89
N GLU A 93 -9.99 20.57 8.00
CA GLU A 93 -8.93 19.62 7.67
C GLU A 93 -8.70 19.59 6.17
N GLU A 94 -7.45 19.74 5.75
CA GLU A 94 -7.05 19.62 4.35
C GLU A 94 -5.86 18.68 4.21
N PHE A 95 -5.87 17.89 3.14
CA PHE A 95 -4.78 16.97 2.83
C PHE A 95 -4.53 16.92 1.33
N ALA A 96 -3.33 17.29 0.93
CA ALA A 96 -2.83 17.14 -0.43
C ALA A 96 -1.76 16.04 -0.49
N MET A 97 -1.77 15.28 -1.58
CA MET A 97 -0.78 14.25 -1.90
C MET A 97 -0.41 14.38 -3.38
N GLU A 98 0.88 14.41 -3.66
CA GLU A 98 1.42 14.57 -5.01
C GLU A 98 2.58 13.59 -5.23
N GLU A 99 2.74 13.13 -6.45
CA GLU A 99 3.89 12.32 -6.84
C GLU A 99 5.17 13.15 -6.81
N ILE A 100 6.26 12.62 -6.24
CA ILE A 100 7.56 13.31 -6.26
C ILE A 100 8.12 13.34 -7.68
N LEU A 101 8.02 12.21 -8.38
CA LEU A 101 8.39 12.06 -9.78
C LEU A 101 7.36 11.14 -10.45
N PRO A 102 6.99 11.41 -11.71
CA PRO A 102 6.12 10.49 -12.45
C PRO A 102 6.83 9.15 -12.65
N PHE A 103 6.07 8.08 -12.59
CA PHE A 103 6.58 6.75 -12.88
C PHE A 103 6.87 6.65 -14.39
N LYS A 104 8.12 6.37 -14.74
CA LYS A 104 8.53 6.12 -16.12
C LYS A 104 8.79 4.64 -16.28
N GLU A 105 8.13 4.03 -17.25
CA GLU A 105 8.34 2.61 -17.60
C GLU A 105 9.66 2.41 -18.38
N ASP A 106 10.45 3.46 -18.61
CA ASP A 106 11.68 3.42 -19.37
C ASP A 106 12.65 2.37 -18.80
N ASN A 107 12.99 1.39 -19.60
CA ASN A 107 13.96 0.32 -19.38
C ASN A 107 13.61 -0.74 -18.33
N ASN A 108 12.54 -0.61 -17.57
CA ASN A 108 12.10 -1.66 -16.63
C ASN A 108 10.69 -2.09 -17.00
N THR A 109 10.57 -3.27 -17.49
CA THR A 109 9.28 -3.85 -17.87
C THR A 109 8.54 -4.27 -16.60
N ILE A 110 7.32 -3.78 -16.43
CA ILE A 110 6.39 -4.34 -15.46
C ILE A 110 5.95 -5.71 -15.99
N VAL A 111 6.18 -6.75 -15.20
CA VAL A 111 5.79 -8.11 -15.54
C VAL A 111 4.49 -8.45 -14.83
N TYR A 112 3.44 -8.68 -15.62
CA TYR A 112 2.15 -9.17 -15.12
C TYR A 112 2.17 -10.69 -15.22
N GLN A 113 2.05 -11.36 -14.07
CA GLN A 113 1.96 -12.82 -14.00
C GLN A 113 0.57 -13.28 -14.47
N LYS A 114 0.49 -14.58 -14.82
CA LYS A 114 -0.78 -15.18 -15.27
C LYS A 114 -1.91 -14.81 -14.31
N PRO A 115 -2.98 -14.14 -14.79
CA PRO A 115 -4.08 -13.72 -13.95
C PRO A 115 -4.93 -14.93 -13.51
N TRP A 116 -5.59 -14.78 -12.36
CA TRP A 116 -6.59 -15.73 -11.90
C TRP A 116 -7.83 -14.99 -11.41
N ILE A 117 -8.97 -15.68 -11.42
CA ILE A 117 -10.24 -15.13 -10.95
C ILE A 117 -10.55 -15.72 -9.57
N GLN A 118 -10.89 -14.86 -8.64
CA GLN A 118 -11.32 -15.22 -7.30
C GLN A 118 -12.33 -14.19 -6.81
N ASP A 119 -13.46 -14.64 -6.25
CA ASP A 119 -14.51 -13.78 -5.66
C ASP A 119 -15.00 -12.66 -6.61
N ASN A 120 -15.17 -12.99 -7.91
CA ASN A 120 -15.55 -12.05 -8.98
C ASN A 120 -14.54 -10.92 -9.23
N LEU A 121 -13.31 -11.09 -8.76
CA LEU A 121 -12.17 -10.21 -9.00
C LEU A 121 -11.13 -10.92 -9.85
N VAL A 122 -10.51 -10.18 -10.75
CA VAL A 122 -9.33 -10.65 -11.48
C VAL A 122 -8.09 -10.17 -10.77
N HIS A 123 -7.28 -11.10 -10.30
CA HIS A 123 -6.03 -10.86 -9.62
C HIS A 123 -4.84 -11.08 -10.56
N SER A 124 -3.76 -10.34 -10.34
CA SER A 124 -2.49 -10.57 -10.99
C SER A 124 -1.35 -10.23 -10.03
N TRP A 125 -0.33 -11.08 -10.01
CA TRP A 125 0.95 -10.70 -9.42
C TRP A 125 1.68 -9.77 -10.37
N VAL A 126 2.08 -8.63 -9.87
CA VAL A 126 2.82 -7.61 -10.60
C VAL A 126 4.24 -7.58 -10.05
N GLU A 127 5.21 -7.80 -10.92
CA GLU A 127 6.62 -7.81 -10.59
C GLU A 127 7.34 -6.67 -11.28
N PHE A 128 8.22 -6.00 -10.54
CA PHE A 128 9.00 -4.88 -11.04
C PHE A 128 10.40 -4.92 -10.42
N GLU A 129 11.42 -4.86 -11.25
CA GLU A 129 12.80 -4.79 -10.77
C GLU A 129 13.26 -3.35 -10.62
N ARG A 130 13.73 -2.99 -9.42
CA ARG A 130 14.24 -1.65 -9.14
C ARG A 130 15.52 -1.38 -9.92
N THR A 131 15.62 -0.21 -10.54
CA THR A 131 16.88 0.27 -11.10
C THR A 131 17.93 0.47 -9.99
N PRO A 132 19.23 0.55 -10.30
CA PRO A 132 20.27 0.84 -9.33
C PRO A 132 20.00 2.15 -8.54
N ARG A 133 19.41 3.16 -9.19
CA ARG A 133 18.99 4.40 -8.55
C ARG A 133 17.87 4.16 -7.53
N MET A 134 16.84 3.40 -7.90
CA MET A 134 15.71 3.08 -7.02
C MET A 134 16.15 2.20 -5.84
N LYS A 135 17.10 1.28 -6.03
CA LYS A 135 17.69 0.47 -4.97
C LYS A 135 18.40 1.36 -3.93
N ARG A 136 19.22 2.30 -4.39
CA ARG A 136 19.89 3.27 -3.51
C ARG A 136 18.87 4.14 -2.76
N ASN A 137 17.85 4.63 -3.45
CA ASN A 137 16.77 5.42 -2.84
C ASN A 137 16.06 4.62 -1.73
N TYR A 138 15.65 3.39 -2.01
CA TYR A 138 15.02 2.52 -1.02
C TYR A 138 15.92 2.25 0.19
N THR A 139 17.21 2.01 -0.04
CA THR A 139 18.18 1.83 1.05
C THR A 139 18.31 3.07 1.92
N MET A 140 18.30 4.26 1.33
CA MET A 140 18.31 5.52 2.09
C MET A 140 17.04 5.69 2.93
N TRP A 141 15.88 5.37 2.37
CA TRP A 141 14.61 5.40 3.10
C TRP A 141 14.54 4.36 4.23
N ASN A 142 15.15 3.20 4.06
CA ASN A 142 15.16 2.15 5.09
C ASN A 142 16.19 2.40 6.21
N THR A 143 16.68 3.62 6.37
CA THR A 143 17.54 4.00 7.48
C THR A 143 16.75 4.33 8.74
N ILE A 144 17.43 4.35 9.89
CA ILE A 144 16.82 4.68 11.20
C ILE A 144 16.25 6.10 11.27
N LYS A 145 16.68 6.99 10.37
CA LYS A 145 16.18 8.37 10.30
C LYS A 145 14.69 8.45 9.97
N HIS A 146 14.24 7.59 9.09
CA HIS A 146 12.86 7.63 8.61
C HIS A 146 11.94 6.84 9.54
N LYS A 147 10.89 7.51 10.02
CA LYS A 147 9.89 6.87 10.85
C LYS A 147 9.04 5.91 10.01
N LYS A 148 8.66 4.79 10.62
CA LYS A 148 7.77 3.81 10.01
C LYS A 148 6.37 4.08 10.53
N ILE A 149 5.44 4.37 9.62
CA ILE A 149 4.04 4.64 9.93
C ILE A 149 3.14 3.75 9.07
N GLN A 150 1.94 3.50 9.54
CA GLN A 150 0.94 2.68 8.87
C GLN A 150 -0.41 3.37 8.93
N GLY A 151 -1.17 3.26 7.84
CA GLY A 151 -2.52 3.76 7.79
C GLY A 151 -3.42 2.93 6.91
N ARG A 152 -4.71 3.04 7.18
CA ARG A 152 -5.79 2.45 6.41
C ARG A 152 -6.76 3.55 6.03
N GLY A 153 -7.23 3.50 4.78
CA GLY A 153 -8.16 4.48 4.25
C GLY A 153 -9.23 3.82 3.40
N TYR A 154 -10.31 4.54 3.19
CA TYR A 154 -11.50 4.07 2.51
C TYR A 154 -12.00 5.10 1.49
N ALA A 155 -12.55 4.59 0.38
CA ALA A 155 -13.26 5.42 -0.59
C ALA A 155 -14.29 4.59 -1.38
N PRO A 156 -15.39 5.19 -1.88
CA PRO A 156 -16.44 4.46 -2.56
C PRO A 156 -15.93 3.71 -3.81
N VAL A 157 -16.35 2.44 -3.97
CA VAL A 157 -16.03 1.60 -5.15
C VAL A 157 -16.54 2.23 -6.45
N LYS A 158 -17.68 2.92 -6.39
CA LYS A 158 -18.27 3.61 -7.54
C LYS A 158 -17.36 4.66 -8.19
N ASN A 159 -16.34 5.14 -7.49
CA ASN A 159 -15.37 6.09 -8.03
C ASN A 159 -14.26 5.40 -8.85
N GLY A 160 -14.27 4.08 -8.95
CA GLY A 160 -13.33 3.32 -9.77
C GLY A 160 -11.87 3.57 -9.38
N PHE A 161 -10.99 3.87 -10.34
CA PHE A 161 -9.57 4.11 -10.05
C PHE A 161 -9.36 5.31 -9.13
N GLU A 162 -10.14 6.36 -9.27
CA GLU A 162 -10.11 7.50 -8.36
C GLU A 162 -10.47 7.07 -6.93
N GLY A 163 -11.37 6.10 -6.76
CA GLY A 163 -11.67 5.50 -5.47
C GLY A 163 -10.44 4.86 -4.83
N ILE A 164 -9.65 4.09 -5.59
CA ILE A 164 -8.40 3.47 -5.08
C ILE A 164 -7.39 4.54 -4.67
N THR A 165 -7.19 5.56 -5.50
CA THR A 165 -6.25 6.66 -5.18
C THR A 165 -6.72 7.50 -3.99
N ASN A 166 -8.02 7.75 -3.86
CA ASN A 166 -8.61 8.44 -2.71
C ASN A 166 -8.52 7.62 -1.42
N ALA A 167 -8.71 6.29 -1.49
CA ALA A 167 -8.50 5.40 -0.34
C ALA A 167 -7.02 5.40 0.10
N ALA A 168 -6.08 5.36 -0.84
CA ALA A 168 -4.64 5.47 -0.54
C ALA A 168 -4.28 6.84 0.09
N LYS A 169 -4.85 7.92 -0.43
CA LYS A 169 -4.71 9.28 0.12
C LYS A 169 -5.26 9.37 1.55
N ASP A 170 -6.43 8.75 1.80
CA ASP A 170 -7.02 8.68 3.14
C ASP A 170 -6.17 7.83 4.08
N ALA A 171 -5.61 6.70 3.61
CA ALA A 171 -4.69 5.87 4.37
C ALA A 171 -3.46 6.66 4.83
N LEU A 172 -2.83 7.41 3.91
CA LEU A 172 -1.69 8.26 4.23
C LEU A 172 -2.06 9.37 5.22
N LYS A 173 -3.17 10.07 5.00
CA LYS A 173 -3.68 11.09 5.93
C LYS A 173 -3.86 10.53 7.34
N ASN A 174 -4.48 9.36 7.47
CA ASN A 174 -4.73 8.71 8.75
C ASN A 174 -3.42 8.28 9.44
N ALA A 175 -2.43 7.77 8.69
CA ALA A 175 -1.11 7.43 9.20
C ALA A 175 -0.39 8.67 9.76
N ILE A 176 -0.39 9.77 9.01
CA ILE A 176 0.23 11.05 9.38
C ILE A 176 -0.47 11.64 10.61
N ARG A 177 -1.80 11.70 10.59
CA ARG A 177 -2.59 12.18 11.73
C ARG A 177 -2.25 11.42 13.00
N LYS A 178 -2.28 10.10 12.98
CA LYS A 178 -1.97 9.24 14.12
C LYS A 178 -0.55 9.47 14.63
N HIS A 179 0.43 9.58 13.72
CA HIS A 179 1.82 9.81 14.08
C HIS A 179 2.02 11.15 14.79
N TYR A 180 1.52 12.25 14.22
CA TYR A 180 1.74 13.57 14.79
C TYR A 180 0.89 13.85 16.02
N GLN A 181 -0.30 13.27 16.15
CA GLN A 181 -1.07 13.34 17.40
C GLN A 181 -0.32 12.73 18.59
N ALA A 182 0.52 11.74 18.36
CA ALA A 182 1.31 11.11 19.42
C ALA A 182 2.52 11.95 19.88
N ILE A 183 3.03 12.85 19.05
CA ILE A 183 4.29 13.57 19.33
C ILE A 183 4.14 15.09 19.48
N ILE A 184 3.06 15.67 18.98
CA ILE A 184 2.82 17.12 19.02
C ILE A 184 1.61 17.41 19.93
N LYS A 185 1.86 18.14 21.02
CA LYS A 185 0.79 18.53 21.97
C LYS A 185 -0.16 19.56 21.39
N ASN A 186 0.39 20.62 20.77
CA ASN A 186 -0.41 21.69 20.18
C ASN A 186 -0.58 21.45 18.68
N LYS A 187 -1.81 21.60 18.16
CA LYS A 187 -2.07 21.42 16.74
C LYS A 187 -1.22 22.36 15.90
N PRO A 188 -0.43 21.87 14.94
CA PRO A 188 0.31 22.71 14.02
C PRO A 188 -0.65 23.34 13.01
N LYS A 189 -0.20 24.43 12.38
CA LYS A 189 -0.90 25.05 11.25
C LYS A 189 -0.82 24.14 10.01
N GLU A 190 0.36 23.56 9.79
CA GLU A 190 0.63 22.76 8.60
C GLU A 190 1.81 21.81 8.86
N ILE A 191 1.76 20.63 8.26
CA ILE A 191 2.83 19.64 8.25
C ILE A 191 3.12 19.27 6.80
N ARG A 192 4.37 19.38 6.40
CA ARG A 192 4.85 18.96 5.07
C ARG A 192 5.90 17.86 5.21
N GLY A 193 5.89 16.97 4.24
CA GLY A 193 6.88 15.91 4.19
C GLY A 193 6.72 15.03 2.97
N SER A 194 7.51 13.97 2.99
CA SER A 194 7.53 12.97 1.93
C SER A 194 7.38 11.58 2.53
N VAL A 195 6.86 10.65 1.74
CA VAL A 195 6.70 9.24 2.11
C VAL A 195 7.09 8.33 0.98
N LEU A 196 7.55 7.13 1.34
CA LEU A 196 7.76 6.02 0.42
C LEU A 196 7.00 4.80 0.95
N ILE A 197 6.24 4.11 0.09
CA ILE A 197 5.59 2.85 0.49
C ILE A 197 6.69 1.80 0.74
N ARG A 198 6.61 1.16 1.91
CA ARG A 198 7.64 0.26 2.41
C ARG A 198 7.40 -1.20 2.04
N ASN A 199 6.21 -1.69 2.33
CA ASN A 199 5.82 -3.09 2.19
C ASN A 199 4.80 -3.26 1.08
N GLU A 200 4.38 -4.49 0.84
CA GLU A 200 3.29 -4.81 -0.07
C GLU A 200 2.00 -4.10 0.37
N PRO A 201 1.36 -3.31 -0.52
CA PRO A 201 0.05 -2.72 -0.28
C PRO A 201 -1.02 -3.78 -0.08
N ARG A 202 -1.93 -3.56 0.85
CA ARG A 202 -3.10 -4.41 1.04
C ARG A 202 -4.33 -3.71 0.50
N LEU A 203 -4.91 -4.30 -0.52
CA LEU A 203 -6.10 -3.82 -1.18
C LEU A 203 -7.28 -4.75 -0.87
N GLY A 204 -8.44 -4.20 -0.58
CA GLY A 204 -9.67 -4.95 -0.33
C GLY A 204 -10.91 -4.12 -0.64
N ILE A 205 -12.07 -4.77 -0.52
CA ILE A 205 -13.38 -4.12 -0.52
C ILE A 205 -14.04 -4.43 0.82
N ASP A 206 -14.55 -3.40 1.45
CA ASP A 206 -15.30 -3.50 2.70
C ASP A 206 -16.52 -2.57 2.63
N ALA A 207 -17.72 -3.14 2.84
CA ALA A 207 -18.98 -2.40 2.85
C ALA A 207 -19.17 -1.45 1.65
N GLY A 208 -18.83 -1.88 0.43
CA GLY A 208 -18.96 -1.08 -0.81
C GLY A 208 -17.90 0.03 -0.95
N GLN A 209 -16.83 -0.04 -0.17
CA GLN A 209 -15.70 0.87 -0.24
C GLN A 209 -14.41 0.11 -0.56
N TYR A 210 -13.55 0.69 -1.37
CA TYR A 210 -12.16 0.26 -1.44
C TYR A 210 -11.51 0.50 -0.08
N MET A 211 -10.86 -0.53 0.44
CA MET A 211 -10.01 -0.46 1.62
C MET A 211 -8.56 -0.55 1.15
N VAL A 212 -7.77 0.44 1.47
CA VAL A 212 -6.33 0.45 1.18
C VAL A 212 -5.56 0.58 2.49
N GLU A 213 -4.68 -0.38 2.77
CA GLU A 213 -3.78 -0.34 3.92
C GLU A 213 -2.34 -0.29 3.42
N LEU A 214 -1.60 0.73 3.89
CA LEU A 214 -0.25 1.03 3.44
C LEU A 214 0.70 1.24 4.62
N ASP A 215 1.91 0.70 4.46
CA ASP A 215 3.04 0.95 5.33
C ASP A 215 3.98 1.96 4.67
N PHE A 216 4.42 2.98 5.41
CA PHE A 216 5.27 4.03 4.87
C PHE A 216 6.55 4.23 5.67
N PHE A 217 7.60 4.61 4.97
CA PHE A 217 8.67 5.42 5.53
C PHE A 217 8.22 6.89 5.48
N LEU A 218 8.45 7.64 6.55
CA LEU A 218 8.10 9.06 6.67
C LEU A 218 9.34 9.92 6.84
N GLU A 219 9.45 10.95 6.02
CA GLU A 219 10.36 12.07 6.18
C GLU A 219 9.55 13.34 6.41
N THR A 220 9.87 14.08 7.47
CA THR A 220 9.22 15.36 7.80
C THR A 220 10.09 16.48 7.32
N ASP A 221 9.62 17.24 6.34
CA ASP A 221 10.34 18.40 5.83
C ASP A 221 10.15 19.61 6.75
N ARG A 222 8.90 19.89 7.12
CA ARG A 222 8.56 21.07 7.89
C ARG A 222 7.29 20.91 8.71
N ILE A 223 7.33 21.44 9.96
CA ILE A 223 6.15 21.62 10.82
C ILE A 223 6.00 23.12 11.07
N ILE A 224 4.87 23.69 10.65
CA ILE A 224 4.57 25.11 10.84
C ILE A 224 3.61 25.21 12.02
N LEU A 225 4.01 25.91 13.07
CA LEU A 225 3.17 26.17 14.23
C LEU A 225 2.41 27.49 14.04
N TYR A 226 1.28 27.62 14.75
CA TYR A 226 0.66 28.94 14.93
C TYR A 226 1.59 29.79 15.78
N LYS A 227 1.77 31.06 15.39
CA LYS A 227 2.48 32.02 16.25
C LYS A 227 1.61 32.29 17.48
N GLU A 228 2.21 32.22 18.64
CA GLU A 228 1.61 32.77 19.85
C GLU A 228 1.72 34.30 19.71
N PHE A 229 0.58 35.00 19.89
CA PHE A 229 0.54 36.45 19.99
C PHE A 229 0.49 36.84 21.47
#